data_b30ad2f99445bc5962822d2b7fd90d63
#
_entry.id   b30ad2f99445bc5962822d2b7fd90d63
#
_cell.length_a   1.000
_cell.length_b   1.000
_cell.length_c   1.000
_cell.angle_alpha   90.00
_cell.angle_beta   90.00
_cell.angle_gamma   90.00
#
_symmetry.space_group_name_H-M   'P 1'
#
loop_
_entity.id
_entity.type
_entity.pdbx_description
1 polymer ?
#
loop_
_entity_poly.entity_id
_entity_poly.type
_entity_poly.pdbx_seq_one_letter_code
_entity_poly.pdbx_strand_id
1 'polypeptide(L)'
;MKLKDTVLTSFLFFLVLSSWYVLRAVRNEMAVENYSQDFLLVLLAVTAITMLVINPIYAWIASRSNLKKIIIYCYSFLILNLFAFLSYSKSLSENNITEAIWLGRIFYVWCNVYSFFVVSIFWVLVINIFRDTKSRKLYGFIMAGGSLGAIFGSEISVRLSESFTNSGLEFFVLSASILLFCAMIVAIYIANSNKTSNLSEKIGGKWSDAINNIINTKEIRTIASYSWLFTILMTIQWISAIPIIESYSDLSPQRIELFARIEQLVSPLTLITQLFLTYIVIAAFGIKLILIVYGILFVLVFLLYGLVPSVGVVVFAQALLRVFEYGFNKPSREIIYSELGKKDRYKSSVFIDTF
;
A
#
# COMPACT_ATOMS: atom_id res chain seq x y z
N MET A 1 -13.06 23.48 15.15
CA MET A 1 -12.69 23.25 13.74
C MET A 1 -11.73 22.06 13.60
N LYS A 2 -10.57 22.06 14.27
CA LYS A 2 -9.55 20.99 14.08
C LYS A 2 -9.98 19.56 14.47
N LEU A 3 -10.79 19.36 15.53
CA LEU A 3 -11.21 18.02 15.94
C LEU A 3 -12.15 17.36 14.93
N LYS A 4 -13.15 18.10 14.44
CA LYS A 4 -14.07 17.61 13.40
C LYS A 4 -13.33 17.22 12.12
N ASP A 5 -12.40 18.07 11.67
CA ASP A 5 -11.61 17.81 10.48
C ASP A 5 -10.70 16.57 10.65
N THR A 6 -10.13 16.38 11.85
CA THR A 6 -9.30 15.22 12.19
C THR A 6 -10.11 13.94 12.16
N VAL A 7 -11.30 13.91 12.76
CA VAL A 7 -12.18 12.74 12.77
C VAL A 7 -12.63 12.39 11.35
N LEU A 8 -13.07 13.40 10.58
CA LEU A 8 -13.46 13.18 9.19
C LEU A 8 -12.31 12.69 8.30
N THR A 9 -11.12 13.21 8.52
CA THR A 9 -9.93 12.78 7.76
C THR A 9 -9.49 11.36 8.15
N SER A 10 -9.60 11.02 9.44
CA SER A 10 -9.38 9.65 9.93
C SER A 10 -10.41 8.68 9.32
N PHE A 11 -11.68 9.08 9.26
CA PHE A 11 -12.73 8.30 8.62
C PHE A 11 -12.55 8.17 7.10
N LEU A 12 -12.08 9.23 6.44
CA LEU A 12 -11.70 9.17 5.04
C LEU A 12 -10.59 8.13 4.82
N PHE A 13 -9.56 8.12 5.67
CA PHE A 13 -8.48 7.15 5.55
C PHE A 13 -8.94 5.72 5.82
N PHE A 14 -9.86 5.55 6.78
CA PHE A 14 -10.54 4.29 7.00
C PHE A 14 -11.22 3.78 5.72
N LEU A 15 -12.03 4.60 5.03
CA LEU A 15 -12.72 4.21 3.81
C LEU A 15 -11.75 3.88 2.66
N VAL A 16 -10.72 4.71 2.48
CA VAL A 16 -9.69 4.52 1.44
C VAL A 16 -8.96 3.19 1.64
N LEU A 17 -8.48 2.91 2.85
CA LEU A 17 -7.78 1.67 3.13
C LEU A 17 -8.73 0.46 3.16
N SER A 18 -9.96 0.60 3.63
CA SER A 18 -10.96 -0.48 3.51
C SER A 18 -11.15 -0.91 2.06
N SER A 19 -11.34 0.05 1.15
CA SER A 19 -11.47 -0.23 -0.28
C SER A 19 -10.23 -0.94 -0.85
N TRP A 20 -9.06 -0.47 -0.50
CA TRP A 20 -7.80 -1.08 -0.95
C TRP A 20 -7.62 -2.51 -0.41
N TYR A 21 -7.87 -2.75 0.88
CA TYR A 21 -7.65 -4.05 1.49
C TYR A 21 -8.65 -5.11 1.02
N VAL A 22 -9.85 -4.73 0.60
CA VAL A 22 -10.77 -5.62 -0.11
C VAL A 22 -10.14 -6.13 -1.43
N LEU A 23 -9.57 -5.23 -2.23
CA LEU A 23 -8.96 -5.61 -3.51
C LEU A 23 -7.61 -6.31 -3.35
N ARG A 24 -6.89 -6.03 -2.25
CA ARG A 24 -5.56 -6.56 -2.01
C ARG A 24 -5.52 -8.09 -1.90
N ALA A 25 -6.51 -8.67 -1.22
CA ALA A 25 -6.61 -10.13 -1.09
C ALA A 25 -6.82 -10.78 -2.46
N VAL A 26 -7.73 -10.23 -3.26
CA VAL A 26 -7.99 -10.68 -4.64
C VAL A 26 -6.76 -10.51 -5.54
N ARG A 27 -6.08 -9.37 -5.46
CA ARG A 27 -4.84 -9.14 -6.21
C ARG A 27 -3.77 -10.18 -5.88
N ASN A 28 -3.61 -10.50 -4.60
CA ASN A 28 -2.62 -11.47 -4.17
C ASN A 28 -2.96 -12.87 -4.68
N GLU A 29 -4.24 -13.24 -4.67
CA GLU A 29 -4.72 -14.49 -5.22
C GLU A 29 -4.44 -14.59 -6.72
N MET A 30 -4.75 -13.54 -7.47
CA MET A 30 -4.46 -13.50 -8.91
C MET A 30 -2.96 -13.63 -9.23
N ALA A 31 -2.08 -13.33 -8.27
CA ALA A 31 -0.65 -13.58 -8.40
C ALA A 31 -0.27 -15.05 -8.17
N VAL A 32 -1.12 -15.84 -7.55
CA VAL A 32 -0.90 -17.27 -7.27
C VAL A 32 -1.54 -18.15 -8.34
N GLU A 33 -2.77 -17.84 -8.74
CA GLU A 33 -3.64 -18.74 -9.50
C GLU A 33 -3.12 -19.15 -10.90
N ASN A 34 -2.30 -18.33 -11.56
CA ASN A 34 -1.99 -18.55 -12.97
C ASN A 34 -0.55 -18.18 -13.34
N TYR A 35 0.39 -18.20 -12.39
CA TYR A 35 1.74 -17.75 -12.67
C TYR A 35 2.79 -18.81 -12.34
N SER A 36 3.61 -19.10 -13.34
CA SER A 36 4.95 -19.59 -13.06
C SER A 36 5.71 -18.50 -12.28
N GLN A 37 6.59 -18.88 -11.37
CA GLN A 37 7.44 -17.94 -10.60
C GLN A 37 8.16 -16.93 -11.53
N ASP A 38 8.58 -17.38 -12.70
CA ASP A 38 9.26 -16.55 -13.70
C ASP A 38 8.37 -15.42 -14.23
N PHE A 39 7.09 -15.69 -14.44
CA PHE A 39 6.17 -14.67 -14.95
C PHE A 39 5.81 -13.64 -13.89
N LEU A 40 5.82 -13.98 -12.62
CA LEU A 40 5.62 -13.02 -11.53
C LEU A 40 6.72 -11.97 -11.50
N LEU A 41 7.99 -12.34 -11.75
CA LEU A 41 9.10 -11.39 -11.88
C LEU A 41 8.84 -10.38 -13.00
N VAL A 42 8.31 -10.85 -14.13
CA VAL A 42 7.91 -9.98 -15.25
C VAL A 42 6.80 -9.00 -14.80
N LEU A 43 5.79 -9.48 -14.08
CA LEU A 43 4.71 -8.62 -13.59
C LEU A 43 5.20 -7.56 -12.59
N LEU A 44 6.11 -7.92 -11.71
CA LEU A 44 6.73 -6.98 -10.78
C LEU A 44 7.53 -5.91 -11.53
N ALA A 45 8.32 -6.32 -12.54
CA ALA A 45 9.04 -5.39 -13.41
C ALA A 45 8.08 -4.48 -14.18
N VAL A 46 7.02 -5.02 -14.78
CA VAL A 46 5.97 -4.25 -15.47
C VAL A 46 5.30 -3.28 -14.51
N THR A 47 5.01 -3.70 -13.28
CA THR A 47 4.44 -2.82 -12.25
C THR A 47 5.38 -1.65 -11.95
N ALA A 48 6.67 -1.92 -11.74
CA ALA A 48 7.67 -0.88 -11.48
C ALA A 48 7.78 0.11 -12.66
N ILE A 49 7.85 -0.38 -13.89
CA ILE A 49 7.88 0.47 -15.09
C ILE A 49 6.59 1.30 -15.22
N THR A 50 5.43 0.68 -14.97
CA THR A 50 4.14 1.37 -14.99
C THR A 50 4.10 2.50 -13.97
N MET A 51 4.61 2.28 -12.76
CA MET A 51 4.70 3.31 -11.72
C MET A 51 5.67 4.43 -12.11
N LEU A 52 6.80 4.11 -12.74
CA LEU A 52 7.75 5.10 -13.26
C LEU A 52 7.09 6.05 -14.29
N VAL A 53 6.23 5.51 -15.15
CA VAL A 53 5.52 6.29 -16.19
C VAL A 53 4.35 7.08 -15.59
N ILE A 54 3.59 6.48 -14.69
CA ILE A 54 2.36 7.09 -14.14
C ILE A 54 2.67 8.19 -13.12
N ASN A 55 3.73 8.06 -12.32
CA ASN A 55 4.08 9.07 -11.32
C ASN A 55 4.30 10.48 -11.90
N PRO A 56 5.08 10.69 -12.97
CA PRO A 56 5.20 11.99 -13.62
C PRO A 56 3.86 12.52 -14.16
N ILE A 57 3.02 11.65 -14.72
CA ILE A 57 1.70 12.02 -15.24
C ILE A 57 0.81 12.50 -14.10
N TYR A 58 0.79 11.78 -12.97
CA TYR A 58 0.08 12.20 -11.77
C TYR A 58 0.57 13.55 -11.25
N ALA A 59 1.88 13.73 -11.12
CA ALA A 59 2.48 14.98 -10.68
C ALA A 59 2.12 16.16 -11.61
N TRP A 60 2.07 15.92 -12.91
CA TRP A 60 1.65 16.92 -13.91
C TRP A 60 0.16 17.29 -13.76
N ILE A 61 -0.74 16.31 -13.59
CA ILE A 61 -2.17 16.55 -13.35
C ILE A 61 -2.36 17.31 -12.02
N ALA A 62 -1.68 16.87 -10.96
CA ALA A 62 -1.77 17.47 -9.63
C ALA A 62 -1.28 18.92 -9.61
N SER A 63 -0.26 19.27 -10.42
CA SER A 63 0.26 20.62 -10.49
C SER A 63 -0.65 21.62 -11.24
N ARG A 64 -1.59 21.13 -12.06
CA ARG A 64 -2.45 21.96 -12.92
C ARG A 64 -3.92 22.00 -12.50
N SER A 65 -4.33 21.09 -11.62
CA SER A 65 -5.74 20.92 -11.26
C SER A 65 -6.01 21.33 -9.82
N ASN A 66 -7.23 21.82 -9.58
CA ASN A 66 -7.70 22.08 -8.22
C ASN A 66 -7.89 20.73 -7.48
N LEU A 67 -7.55 20.65 -6.19
CA LEU A 67 -7.66 19.46 -5.36
C LEU A 67 -9.01 18.74 -5.50
N LYS A 68 -10.11 19.49 -5.47
CA LYS A 68 -11.46 18.94 -5.64
C LYS A 68 -11.61 18.24 -7.01
N LYS A 69 -11.11 18.83 -8.08
CA LYS A 69 -11.16 18.22 -9.41
C LYS A 69 -10.31 16.96 -9.48
N ILE A 70 -9.13 16.98 -8.86
CA ILE A 70 -8.25 15.79 -8.79
C ILE A 70 -8.97 14.65 -8.08
N ILE A 71 -9.59 14.90 -6.91
CA ILE A 71 -10.35 13.89 -6.16
C ILE A 71 -11.46 13.30 -7.03
N ILE A 72 -12.29 14.15 -7.64
CA ILE A 72 -13.43 13.69 -8.45
C ILE A 72 -12.93 12.88 -9.65
N TYR A 73 -12.01 13.41 -10.44
CA TYR A 73 -11.57 12.75 -11.66
C TYR A 73 -10.83 11.44 -11.37
N CYS A 74 -9.90 11.44 -10.41
CA CYS A 74 -9.13 10.23 -10.12
C CYS A 74 -9.98 9.14 -9.48
N TYR A 75 -10.81 9.46 -8.47
CA TYR A 75 -11.64 8.44 -7.82
C TYR A 75 -12.73 7.93 -8.75
N SER A 76 -13.40 8.81 -9.54
CA SER A 76 -14.35 8.37 -10.56
C SER A 76 -13.70 7.50 -11.64
N PHE A 77 -12.49 7.89 -12.10
CA PHE A 77 -11.74 7.07 -13.06
C PHE A 77 -11.41 5.69 -12.50
N LEU A 78 -10.97 5.58 -11.25
CA LEU A 78 -10.68 4.30 -10.61
C LEU A 78 -11.93 3.44 -10.44
N ILE A 79 -13.07 4.03 -10.06
CA ILE A 79 -14.36 3.33 -9.96
C ILE A 79 -14.82 2.84 -11.33
N LEU A 80 -14.72 3.67 -12.38
CA LEU A 80 -15.07 3.26 -13.74
C LEU A 80 -14.20 2.11 -14.25
N ASN A 81 -12.90 2.11 -13.92
CA ASN A 81 -12.01 0.99 -14.25
C ASN A 81 -12.42 -0.30 -13.52
N LEU A 82 -12.82 -0.22 -12.23
CA LEU A 82 -13.34 -1.38 -11.51
C LEU A 82 -14.57 -1.98 -12.21
N PHE A 83 -15.51 -1.13 -12.63
CA PHE A 83 -16.68 -1.61 -13.38
C PHE A 83 -16.31 -2.15 -14.77
N ALA A 84 -15.30 -1.59 -15.44
CA ALA A 84 -14.80 -2.12 -16.70
C ALA A 84 -14.19 -3.53 -16.53
N PHE A 85 -13.39 -3.75 -15.48
CA PHE A 85 -12.86 -5.07 -15.13
C PHE A 85 -14.00 -6.06 -14.85
N LEU A 86 -14.99 -5.64 -14.08
CA LEU A 86 -16.16 -6.46 -13.77
C LEU A 86 -16.95 -6.84 -15.05
N SER A 87 -17.22 -5.86 -15.90
CA SER A 87 -17.97 -6.09 -17.14
C SER A 87 -17.22 -7.03 -18.09
N TYR A 88 -15.90 -6.86 -18.19
CA TYR A 88 -15.07 -7.72 -19.02
C TYR A 88 -14.98 -9.14 -18.45
N SER A 89 -14.79 -9.29 -17.15
CA SER A 89 -14.78 -10.59 -16.47
C SER A 89 -16.08 -11.38 -16.74
N LYS A 90 -17.23 -10.71 -16.68
CA LYS A 90 -18.55 -11.34 -16.99
C LYS A 90 -18.74 -11.70 -18.47
N SER A 91 -18.05 -11.02 -19.37
CA SER A 91 -18.13 -11.31 -20.81
C SER A 91 -17.28 -12.52 -21.22
N LEU A 92 -16.35 -12.96 -20.35
CA LEU A 92 -15.52 -14.12 -20.61
C LEU A 92 -16.34 -15.40 -20.44
N SER A 93 -16.32 -16.26 -21.43
CA SER A 93 -16.88 -17.61 -21.32
C SER A 93 -15.88 -18.54 -20.62
N GLU A 94 -16.37 -19.65 -20.06
CA GLU A 94 -15.52 -20.65 -19.39
C GLU A 94 -14.43 -21.22 -20.31
N ASN A 95 -14.58 -21.12 -21.62
CA ASN A 95 -13.60 -21.58 -22.59
C ASN A 95 -12.46 -20.58 -22.86
N ASN A 96 -12.57 -19.34 -22.38
CA ASN A 96 -11.58 -18.28 -22.65
C ASN A 96 -10.50 -18.21 -21.56
N ILE A 97 -9.86 -19.33 -21.24
CA ILE A 97 -8.87 -19.45 -20.17
C ILE A 97 -7.70 -18.45 -20.36
N THR A 98 -7.18 -18.32 -21.59
CA THR A 98 -6.07 -17.42 -21.88
C THR A 98 -6.43 -15.95 -21.59
N GLU A 99 -7.64 -15.53 -21.95
CA GLU A 99 -8.13 -14.15 -21.70
C GLU A 99 -8.35 -13.90 -20.21
N ALA A 100 -8.85 -14.88 -19.46
CA ALA A 100 -9.03 -14.80 -18.02
C ALA A 100 -7.66 -14.63 -17.30
N ILE A 101 -6.62 -15.36 -17.73
CA ILE A 101 -5.26 -15.22 -17.23
C ILE A 101 -4.73 -13.81 -17.48
N TRP A 102 -4.91 -13.27 -18.69
CA TRP A 102 -4.45 -11.91 -19.01
C TRP A 102 -5.23 -10.84 -18.25
N LEU A 103 -6.53 -11.05 -18.03
CA LEU A 103 -7.33 -10.16 -17.19
C LEU A 103 -6.75 -10.08 -15.77
N GLY A 104 -6.44 -11.23 -15.16
CA GLY A 104 -5.83 -11.29 -13.83
C GLY A 104 -4.47 -10.57 -13.78
N ARG A 105 -3.64 -10.74 -14.82
CA ARG A 105 -2.33 -10.07 -14.94
C ARG A 105 -2.48 -8.55 -15.02
N ILE A 106 -3.38 -8.05 -15.84
CA ILE A 106 -3.65 -6.62 -15.99
C ILE A 106 -4.24 -6.07 -14.69
N PHE A 107 -5.15 -6.80 -14.07
CA PHE A 107 -5.75 -6.43 -12.79
C PHE A 107 -4.70 -6.35 -11.67
N TYR A 108 -3.74 -7.27 -11.62
CA TYR A 108 -2.64 -7.23 -10.66
C TYR A 108 -1.83 -5.94 -10.75
N VAL A 109 -1.36 -5.58 -11.95
CA VAL A 109 -0.62 -4.33 -12.19
C VAL A 109 -1.48 -3.12 -11.85
N TRP A 110 -2.72 -3.12 -12.31
CA TRP A 110 -3.67 -2.02 -12.09
C TRP A 110 -3.98 -1.82 -10.59
N CYS A 111 -4.14 -2.89 -9.80
CA CYS A 111 -4.35 -2.79 -8.36
C CYS A 111 -3.18 -2.10 -7.63
N ASN A 112 -1.95 -2.28 -8.09
CA ASN A 112 -0.81 -1.56 -7.53
C ASN A 112 -0.89 -0.06 -7.85
N VAL A 113 -1.28 0.30 -9.08
CA VAL A 113 -1.55 1.69 -9.48
C VAL A 113 -2.70 2.27 -8.65
N TYR A 114 -3.79 1.52 -8.49
CA TYR A 114 -4.93 1.90 -7.67
C TYR A 114 -4.51 2.27 -6.24
N SER A 115 -3.76 1.40 -5.58
CA SER A 115 -3.31 1.62 -4.20
C SER A 115 -2.47 2.90 -4.07
N PHE A 116 -1.57 3.12 -5.01
CA PHE A 116 -0.76 4.34 -5.06
C PHE A 116 -1.62 5.60 -5.17
N PHE A 117 -2.57 5.62 -6.11
CA PHE A 117 -3.40 6.81 -6.35
C PHE A 117 -4.32 7.13 -5.17
N VAL A 118 -5.04 6.14 -4.63
CA VAL A 118 -6.01 6.41 -3.55
C VAL A 118 -5.31 6.94 -2.29
N VAL A 119 -4.13 6.40 -1.97
CA VAL A 119 -3.33 6.84 -0.82
C VAL A 119 -2.65 8.18 -1.08
N SER A 120 -2.11 8.40 -2.29
CA SER A 120 -1.45 9.67 -2.64
C SER A 120 -2.42 10.84 -2.62
N ILE A 121 -3.61 10.69 -3.18
CA ILE A 121 -4.66 11.72 -3.15
C ILE A 121 -5.08 12.03 -1.73
N PHE A 122 -5.24 11.01 -0.89
CA PHE A 122 -5.51 11.17 0.52
C PHE A 122 -4.44 12.02 1.22
N TRP A 123 -3.15 11.69 1.04
CA TRP A 123 -2.05 12.44 1.66
C TRP A 123 -1.94 13.88 1.13
N VAL A 124 -2.19 14.12 -0.15
CA VAL A 124 -2.27 15.47 -0.68
C VAL A 124 -3.35 16.28 0.04
N LEU A 125 -4.52 15.69 0.29
CA LEU A 125 -5.60 16.35 1.04
C LEU A 125 -5.17 16.64 2.49
N VAL A 126 -4.60 15.65 3.19
CA VAL A 126 -4.13 15.79 4.58
C VAL A 126 -3.10 16.91 4.73
N ILE A 127 -2.07 16.91 3.89
CA ILE A 127 -1.00 17.92 3.92
C ILE A 127 -1.56 19.33 3.72
N ASN A 128 -2.58 19.48 2.86
CA ASN A 128 -3.22 20.78 2.62
C ASN A 128 -4.05 21.29 3.80
N ILE A 129 -4.67 20.40 4.55
CA ILE A 129 -5.51 20.76 5.70
C ILE A 129 -4.67 20.99 6.96
N PHE A 130 -3.68 20.11 7.20
CA PHE A 130 -2.88 20.09 8.44
C PHE A 130 -1.47 20.66 8.22
N ARG A 131 -1.37 21.89 7.68
CA ARG A 131 -0.10 22.57 7.39
C ARG A 131 0.72 22.95 8.62
N ASP A 132 0.06 23.24 9.74
CA ASP A 132 0.70 23.72 10.95
C ASP A 132 1.47 22.61 11.69
N THR A 133 2.62 22.97 12.27
CA THR A 133 3.45 22.08 13.11
C THR A 133 2.66 21.50 14.30
N LYS A 134 1.74 22.26 14.88
CA LYS A 134 0.84 21.79 15.96
C LYS A 134 -0.16 20.73 15.51
N SER A 135 -0.54 20.75 14.23
CA SER A 135 -1.49 19.80 13.64
C SER A 135 -0.86 18.44 13.33
N ARG A 136 0.47 18.38 13.24
CA ARG A 136 1.19 17.12 12.97
C ARG A 136 1.03 16.07 14.06
N LYS A 137 0.75 16.48 15.30
CA LYS A 137 0.39 15.56 16.41
C LYS A 137 -0.89 14.76 16.14
N LEU A 138 -1.74 15.23 15.23
CA LEU A 138 -3.00 14.58 14.87
C LEU A 138 -2.84 13.50 13.81
N TYR A 139 -1.67 13.41 13.16
CA TYR A 139 -1.42 12.40 12.14
C TYR A 139 -1.51 10.97 12.69
N GLY A 140 -1.09 10.74 13.93
CA GLY A 140 -1.23 9.43 14.57
C GLY A 140 -2.70 8.98 14.64
N PHE A 141 -3.62 9.89 15.01
CA PHE A 141 -5.04 9.59 15.03
C PHE A 141 -5.61 9.35 13.62
N ILE A 142 -5.16 10.12 12.64
CA ILE A 142 -5.54 9.92 11.24
C ILE A 142 -5.06 8.56 10.73
N MET A 143 -3.82 8.18 11.04
CA MET A 143 -3.25 6.89 10.67
C MET A 143 -3.98 5.70 11.32
N ALA A 144 -4.43 5.85 12.57
CA ALA A 144 -5.24 4.83 13.25
C ALA A 144 -6.53 4.51 12.47
N GLY A 145 -7.19 5.53 11.88
CA GLY A 145 -8.31 5.30 10.96
C GLY A 145 -7.95 4.39 9.79
N GLY A 146 -6.78 4.59 9.20
CA GLY A 146 -6.30 3.72 8.13
C GLY A 146 -6.06 2.27 8.58
N SER A 147 -5.46 2.05 9.75
CA SER A 147 -5.27 0.71 10.31
C SER A 147 -6.59 0.00 10.60
N LEU A 148 -7.57 0.72 11.14
CA LEU A 148 -8.94 0.20 11.31
C LEU A 148 -9.59 -0.11 9.96
N GLY A 149 -9.36 0.72 8.94
CA GLY A 149 -9.82 0.47 7.58
C GLY A 149 -9.21 -0.79 6.96
N ALA A 150 -7.93 -1.04 7.21
CA ALA A 150 -7.26 -2.26 6.76
C ALA A 150 -7.87 -3.51 7.40
N ILE A 151 -8.14 -3.49 8.71
CA ILE A 151 -8.82 -4.57 9.43
C ILE A 151 -10.22 -4.80 8.86
N PHE A 152 -10.99 -3.73 8.70
CA PHE A 152 -12.37 -3.80 8.20
C PHE A 152 -12.44 -4.29 6.75
N GLY A 153 -11.56 -3.81 5.86
CA GLY A 153 -11.48 -4.27 4.48
C GLY A 153 -11.10 -5.76 4.38
N SER A 154 -10.18 -6.21 5.22
CA SER A 154 -9.81 -7.63 5.31
C SER A 154 -10.97 -8.50 5.81
N GLU A 155 -11.74 -8.02 6.81
CA GLU A 155 -12.94 -8.71 7.30
C GLU A 155 -14.00 -8.87 6.20
N ILE A 156 -14.23 -7.81 5.42
CA ILE A 156 -15.12 -7.90 4.24
C ILE A 156 -14.62 -9.01 3.29
N SER A 157 -13.31 -9.05 3.00
CA SER A 157 -12.76 -10.06 2.11
C SER A 157 -12.94 -11.49 2.63
N VAL A 158 -12.74 -11.73 3.93
CA VAL A 158 -12.98 -13.04 4.56
C VAL A 158 -14.45 -13.44 4.40
N ARG A 159 -15.38 -12.57 4.79
CA ARG A 159 -16.81 -12.86 4.71
C ARG A 159 -17.31 -13.11 3.28
N LEU A 160 -16.78 -12.34 2.31
CA LEU A 160 -17.10 -12.54 0.90
C LEU A 160 -16.55 -13.88 0.40
N SER A 161 -15.33 -14.26 0.79
CA SER A 161 -14.73 -15.55 0.41
C SER A 161 -15.48 -16.74 1.01
N GLU A 162 -15.94 -16.64 2.24
CA GLU A 162 -16.71 -17.68 2.94
C GLU A 162 -18.12 -17.82 2.37
N SER A 163 -18.78 -16.69 2.02
CA SER A 163 -20.20 -16.67 1.61
C SER A 163 -20.39 -17.03 0.13
N PHE A 164 -19.40 -16.79 -0.71
CA PHE A 164 -19.51 -16.86 -2.17
C PHE A 164 -18.40 -17.72 -2.78
N THR A 165 -18.41 -19.01 -2.44
CA THR A 165 -17.42 -19.99 -2.94
C THR A 165 -17.39 -20.14 -4.47
N ASN A 166 -18.48 -19.79 -5.17
CA ASN A 166 -18.60 -19.84 -6.64
C ASN A 166 -18.79 -18.46 -7.27
N SER A 167 -18.80 -17.38 -6.49
CA SER A 167 -19.01 -16.04 -7.03
C SER A 167 -17.67 -15.40 -7.29
N GLY A 168 -17.50 -14.98 -8.52
CA GLY A 168 -16.26 -14.37 -8.95
C GLY A 168 -15.99 -13.02 -8.29
N LEU A 169 -15.10 -12.27 -8.91
CA LEU A 169 -14.60 -10.96 -8.53
C LEU A 169 -15.66 -9.89 -8.18
N GLU A 170 -16.93 -10.14 -8.49
CA GLU A 170 -18.01 -9.15 -8.49
C GLU A 170 -18.24 -8.47 -7.15
N PHE A 171 -18.40 -9.26 -6.09
CA PHE A 171 -18.71 -8.71 -4.77
C PHE A 171 -17.54 -7.94 -4.16
N PHE A 172 -16.31 -8.36 -4.44
CA PHE A 172 -15.11 -7.63 -4.03
C PHE A 172 -15.01 -6.28 -4.74
N VAL A 173 -15.23 -6.27 -6.06
CA VAL A 173 -15.20 -5.06 -6.88
C VAL A 173 -16.31 -4.09 -6.48
N LEU A 174 -17.55 -4.60 -6.26
CA LEU A 174 -18.67 -3.78 -5.81
C LEU A 174 -18.40 -3.17 -4.43
N SER A 175 -17.94 -3.99 -3.46
CA SER A 175 -17.62 -3.51 -2.11
C SER A 175 -16.52 -2.44 -2.13
N ALA A 176 -15.45 -2.67 -2.87
CA ALA A 176 -14.37 -1.70 -3.03
C ALA A 176 -14.86 -0.41 -3.71
N SER A 177 -15.71 -0.51 -4.74
CA SER A 177 -16.28 0.63 -5.44
C SER A 177 -17.18 1.48 -4.55
N ILE A 178 -18.04 0.85 -3.74
CA ILE A 178 -18.91 1.53 -2.78
C ILE A 178 -18.06 2.28 -1.73
N LEU A 179 -17.06 1.61 -1.16
CA LEU A 179 -16.16 2.22 -0.17
C LEU A 179 -15.39 3.42 -0.76
N LEU A 180 -14.88 3.28 -1.99
CA LEU A 180 -14.19 4.37 -2.67
C LEU A 180 -15.13 5.53 -3.03
N PHE A 181 -16.36 5.22 -3.42
CA PHE A 181 -17.39 6.24 -3.67
C PHE A 181 -17.74 7.02 -2.39
N CYS A 182 -17.91 6.33 -1.27
CA CYS A 182 -18.09 6.97 0.03
C CYS A 182 -16.88 7.83 0.40
N ALA A 183 -15.66 7.32 0.18
CA ALA A 183 -14.42 8.08 0.38
C ALA A 183 -14.38 9.34 -0.47
N MET A 184 -14.78 9.28 -1.74
CA MET A 184 -14.87 10.44 -2.64
C MET A 184 -15.81 11.51 -2.08
N ILE A 185 -17.01 11.12 -1.61
CA ILE A 185 -17.98 12.05 -1.02
C ILE A 185 -17.39 12.76 0.21
N VAL A 186 -16.79 11.99 1.13
CA VAL A 186 -16.16 12.53 2.34
C VAL A 186 -15.01 13.46 1.98
N ALA A 187 -14.16 13.09 1.03
CA ALA A 187 -13.03 13.90 0.58
C ALA A 187 -13.49 15.23 -0.05
N ILE A 188 -14.55 15.21 -0.87
CA ILE A 188 -15.16 16.43 -1.44
C ILE A 188 -15.74 17.32 -0.34
N TYR A 189 -16.43 16.73 0.64
CA TYR A 189 -16.95 17.48 1.76
C TYR A 189 -15.85 18.19 2.55
N ILE A 190 -14.77 17.48 2.87
CA ILE A 190 -13.60 18.04 3.57
C ILE A 190 -12.95 19.16 2.74
N ALA A 191 -12.75 18.95 1.43
CA ALA A 191 -12.16 19.93 0.54
C ALA A 191 -13.00 21.20 0.42
N ASN A 192 -14.34 21.10 0.42
CA ASN A 192 -15.24 22.25 0.40
C ASN A 192 -15.25 23.01 1.73
N SER A 193 -15.27 22.30 2.87
CA SER A 193 -15.34 22.89 4.21
C SER A 193 -14.10 23.72 4.56
N ASN A 194 -12.93 23.33 4.07
CA ASN A 194 -11.66 23.96 4.44
C ASN A 194 -11.16 25.04 3.46
N LYS A 195 -11.98 25.49 2.49
CA LYS A 195 -11.61 26.51 1.49
C LYS A 195 -10.18 26.31 0.95
N THR A 196 -9.82 25.06 0.66
CA THR A 196 -8.48 24.69 0.17
C THR A 196 -8.24 25.20 -1.28
N SER A 197 -8.45 26.51 -1.48
CA SER A 197 -8.45 27.14 -2.79
C SER A 197 -7.06 27.34 -3.40
N ASN A 198 -5.99 27.14 -2.64
CA ASN A 198 -4.64 27.44 -3.10
C ASN A 198 -3.70 26.24 -3.02
N LEU A 199 -3.91 25.26 -3.90
CA LEU A 199 -2.92 24.22 -4.22
C LEU A 199 -1.78 24.72 -5.13
N SER A 200 -1.56 26.02 -5.21
CA SER A 200 -0.57 26.59 -6.11
C SER A 200 0.84 26.75 -5.52
N GLU A 201 1.11 26.31 -4.29
CA GLU A 201 2.50 26.11 -3.92
C GLU A 201 3.00 24.84 -4.62
N LYS A 202 3.56 25.05 -5.82
CA LYS A 202 4.32 24.05 -6.54
C LYS A 202 5.23 23.33 -5.55
N ILE A 203 5.07 22.04 -5.41
CA ILE A 203 6.11 21.18 -4.81
C ILE A 203 7.31 21.37 -5.72
N GLY A 204 8.08 22.43 -5.46
CA GLY A 204 9.12 22.90 -6.36
C GLY A 204 10.30 21.94 -6.35
N GLY A 205 10.76 21.55 -7.53
CA GLY A 205 11.98 20.80 -7.76
C GLY A 205 11.80 19.73 -8.83
N LYS A 206 12.84 19.52 -9.62
CA LYS A 206 12.88 18.47 -10.62
C LYS A 206 13.11 17.14 -9.89
N TRP A 207 12.51 16.04 -10.38
CA TRP A 207 12.78 14.68 -9.87
C TRP A 207 14.29 14.31 -9.98
N SER A 208 15.00 14.91 -10.94
CA SER A 208 16.45 14.79 -11.09
C SER A 208 17.23 15.26 -9.87
N ASP A 209 16.68 16.16 -9.05
CA ASP A 209 17.34 16.63 -7.83
C ASP A 209 17.43 15.49 -6.78
N ALA A 210 16.44 14.59 -6.73
CA ALA A 210 16.48 13.42 -5.85
C ALA A 210 17.63 12.47 -6.22
N ILE A 211 17.81 12.21 -7.51
CA ILE A 211 18.91 11.38 -8.02
C ILE A 211 20.26 12.02 -7.72
N ASN A 212 20.39 13.32 -7.97
CA ASN A 212 21.62 14.04 -7.67
C ASN A 212 21.95 13.99 -6.15
N ASN A 213 20.94 14.09 -5.29
CA ASN A 213 21.12 13.98 -3.85
C ASN A 213 21.60 12.57 -3.45
N ILE A 214 21.03 11.51 -4.04
CA ILE A 214 21.45 10.13 -3.77
C ILE A 214 22.91 9.91 -4.19
N ILE A 215 23.31 10.46 -5.34
CA ILE A 215 24.68 10.30 -5.85
C ILE A 215 25.68 11.09 -4.98
N ASN A 216 25.34 12.32 -4.60
CA ASN A 216 26.28 13.26 -4.00
C ASN A 216 26.30 13.23 -2.46
N THR A 217 25.25 12.73 -1.79
CA THR A 217 25.14 12.70 -0.33
C THR A 217 25.29 11.27 0.18
N LYS A 218 26.36 11.00 0.93
CA LYS A 218 26.70 9.65 1.44
C LYS A 218 25.58 9.05 2.28
N GLU A 219 24.99 9.85 3.17
CA GLU A 219 23.91 9.45 4.08
C GLU A 219 22.66 9.02 3.29
N ILE A 220 22.26 9.81 2.29
CA ILE A 220 21.11 9.53 1.44
C ILE A 220 21.35 8.28 0.61
N ARG A 221 22.54 8.13 0.04
CA ARG A 221 22.92 6.94 -0.71
C ARG A 221 22.88 5.67 0.15
N THR A 222 23.37 5.75 1.39
CA THR A 222 23.36 4.61 2.31
C THR A 222 21.93 4.18 2.63
N ILE A 223 21.03 5.12 2.94
CA ILE A 223 19.61 4.83 3.20
C ILE A 223 18.93 4.28 1.96
N ALA A 224 19.20 4.83 0.78
CA ALA A 224 18.64 4.34 -0.48
C ALA A 224 19.07 2.89 -0.74
N SER A 225 20.36 2.59 -0.64
CA SER A 225 20.88 1.24 -0.81
C SER A 225 20.28 0.25 0.20
N TYR A 226 20.13 0.66 1.45
CA TYR A 226 19.47 -0.11 2.49
C TYR A 226 18.00 -0.39 2.13
N SER A 227 17.23 0.64 1.79
CA SER A 227 15.79 0.51 1.48
C SER A 227 15.57 -0.38 0.26
N TRP A 228 16.36 -0.21 -0.80
CA TRP A 228 16.26 -1.03 -2.01
C TRP A 228 16.65 -2.49 -1.75
N LEU A 229 17.71 -2.74 -0.96
CA LEU A 229 18.07 -4.10 -0.56
C LEU A 229 16.90 -4.80 0.13
N PHE A 230 16.25 -4.15 1.10
CA PHE A 230 15.11 -4.74 1.81
C PHE A 230 13.86 -4.86 0.95
N THR A 231 13.64 -3.96 0.02
CA THR A 231 12.57 -4.10 -0.99
C THR A 231 12.79 -5.35 -1.85
N ILE A 232 14.03 -5.59 -2.29
CA ILE A 232 14.41 -6.80 -3.03
C ILE A 232 14.19 -8.05 -2.16
N LEU A 233 14.65 -8.05 -0.91
CA LEU A 233 14.48 -9.17 0.01
C LEU A 233 13.00 -9.47 0.30
N MET A 234 12.16 -8.45 0.49
CA MET A 234 10.70 -8.61 0.64
C MET A 234 10.07 -9.20 -0.63
N THR A 235 10.54 -8.78 -1.80
CA THR A 235 10.07 -9.30 -3.08
C THR A 235 10.45 -10.78 -3.24
N ILE A 236 11.69 -11.17 -2.93
CA ILE A 236 12.15 -12.56 -2.96
C ILE A 236 11.34 -13.40 -1.96
N GLN A 237 11.12 -12.89 -0.75
CA GLN A 237 10.32 -13.56 0.27
C GLN A 237 8.88 -13.80 -0.22
N TRP A 238 8.29 -12.81 -0.88
CA TRP A 238 6.94 -12.94 -1.45
C TRP A 238 6.90 -14.01 -2.55
N ILE A 239 7.84 -13.97 -3.50
CA ILE A 239 7.93 -14.96 -4.57
C ILE A 239 8.12 -16.37 -4.01
N SER A 240 8.97 -16.53 -2.99
CA SER A 240 9.23 -17.82 -2.36
C SER A 240 8.02 -18.37 -1.59
N ALA A 241 7.10 -17.50 -1.15
CA ALA A 241 5.87 -17.91 -0.47
C ALA A 241 4.80 -18.46 -1.45
N ILE A 242 4.83 -18.07 -2.72
CA ILE A 242 3.76 -18.39 -3.68
C ILE A 242 3.55 -19.90 -3.86
N PRO A 243 4.59 -20.73 -4.12
CA PRO A 243 4.38 -22.18 -4.28
C PRO A 243 3.78 -22.83 -3.02
N ILE A 244 4.14 -22.32 -1.84
CA ILE A 244 3.61 -22.83 -0.56
C ILE A 244 2.13 -22.48 -0.44
N ILE A 245 1.72 -21.27 -0.87
CA ILE A 245 0.33 -20.83 -0.85
C ILE A 245 -0.48 -21.56 -1.92
N GLU A 246 0.09 -21.76 -3.11
CA GLU A 246 -0.54 -22.51 -4.19
C GLU A 246 -0.86 -23.95 -3.76
N SER A 247 0.06 -24.60 -3.03
CA SER A 247 -0.16 -25.95 -2.50
C SER A 247 -1.16 -26.02 -1.35
N TYR A 248 -1.60 -24.90 -0.78
CA TYR A 248 -2.55 -24.85 0.33
C TYR A 248 -3.97 -25.25 -0.08
N SER A 249 -4.40 -24.81 -1.24
CA SER A 249 -5.74 -25.10 -1.75
C SER A 249 -5.81 -24.86 -3.26
N ASP A 250 -6.55 -25.73 -3.96
CA ASP A 250 -6.91 -25.56 -5.38
C ASP A 250 -8.04 -24.53 -5.57
N LEU A 251 -8.72 -24.14 -4.49
CA LEU A 251 -9.84 -23.20 -4.52
C LEU A 251 -9.40 -21.76 -4.28
N SER A 252 -9.59 -20.91 -5.29
CA SER A 252 -9.30 -19.48 -5.22
C SER A 252 -9.94 -18.76 -4.02
N PRO A 253 -11.21 -18.99 -3.63
CA PRO A 253 -11.78 -18.36 -2.45
C PRO A 253 -11.02 -18.65 -1.15
N GLN A 254 -10.52 -19.88 -0.96
CA GLN A 254 -9.75 -20.25 0.24
C GLN A 254 -8.39 -19.52 0.30
N ARG A 255 -7.75 -19.31 -0.86
CA ARG A 255 -6.51 -18.53 -0.94
C ARG A 255 -6.75 -17.04 -0.70
N ILE A 256 -7.87 -16.48 -1.21
CA ILE A 256 -8.29 -15.10 -0.89
C ILE A 256 -8.52 -14.93 0.61
N GLU A 257 -9.23 -15.90 1.22
CA GLU A 257 -9.45 -15.91 2.67
C GLU A 257 -8.13 -15.93 3.45
N LEU A 258 -7.19 -16.80 3.07
CA LEU A 258 -5.87 -16.86 3.69
C LEU A 258 -5.15 -15.49 3.64
N PHE A 259 -5.12 -14.83 2.48
CA PHE A 259 -4.54 -13.50 2.35
C PHE A 259 -5.23 -12.46 3.22
N ALA A 260 -6.56 -12.51 3.28
CA ALA A 260 -7.32 -11.59 4.12
C ALA A 260 -7.07 -11.83 5.62
N ARG A 261 -6.96 -13.10 6.06
CA ARG A 261 -6.63 -13.45 7.45
C ARG A 261 -5.20 -13.03 7.84
N ILE A 262 -4.25 -13.10 6.91
CA ILE A 262 -2.90 -12.53 7.14
C ILE A 262 -3.00 -11.02 7.43
N GLU A 263 -3.81 -10.30 6.67
CA GLU A 263 -4.00 -8.87 6.91
C GLU A 263 -4.72 -8.56 8.23
N GLN A 264 -5.68 -9.38 8.62
CA GLN A 264 -6.35 -9.28 9.93
C GLN A 264 -5.39 -9.49 11.09
N LEU A 265 -4.34 -10.30 10.91
CA LEU A 265 -3.30 -10.49 11.90
C LEU A 265 -2.28 -9.35 11.90
N VAL A 266 -1.76 -8.99 10.72
CA VAL A 266 -0.68 -8.00 10.57
C VAL A 266 -1.13 -6.60 10.95
N SER A 267 -2.32 -6.18 10.55
CA SER A 267 -2.78 -4.79 10.74
C SER A 267 -2.96 -4.41 12.21
N PRO A 268 -3.63 -5.21 13.08
CA PRO A 268 -3.72 -4.92 14.51
C PRO A 268 -2.36 -4.98 15.21
N LEU A 269 -1.54 -5.99 14.90
CA LEU A 269 -0.21 -6.12 15.49
C LEU A 269 0.68 -4.92 15.15
N THR A 270 0.61 -4.46 13.90
CA THR A 270 1.31 -3.25 13.46
C THR A 270 0.84 -2.02 14.23
N LEU A 271 -0.49 -1.84 14.38
CA LEU A 271 -1.06 -0.73 15.11
C LEU A 271 -0.63 -0.72 16.58
N ILE A 272 -0.73 -1.86 17.25
CA ILE A 272 -0.28 -2.03 18.65
C ILE A 272 1.21 -1.71 18.77
N THR A 273 2.02 -2.24 17.87
CA THR A 273 3.47 -1.98 17.85
C THR A 273 3.76 -0.49 17.68
N GLN A 274 3.09 0.18 16.74
CA GLN A 274 3.28 1.61 16.47
C GLN A 274 2.87 2.48 17.67
N LEU A 275 1.79 2.15 18.35
CA LEU A 275 1.27 2.96 19.45
C LEU A 275 2.07 2.77 20.75
N PHE A 276 2.52 1.57 21.05
CA PHE A 276 3.05 1.24 22.36
C PHE A 276 4.54 0.87 22.35
N LEU A 277 5.02 0.20 21.30
CA LEU A 277 6.36 -0.40 21.31
C LEU A 277 7.40 0.40 20.56
N THR A 278 7.03 1.07 19.48
CA THR A 278 7.99 1.76 18.58
C THR A 278 8.90 2.71 19.34
N TYR A 279 8.34 3.61 20.14
CA TYR A 279 9.13 4.58 20.88
C TYR A 279 10.06 3.91 21.91
N ILE A 280 9.53 2.93 22.67
CA ILE A 280 10.26 2.22 23.73
C ILE A 280 11.44 1.46 23.12
N VAL A 281 11.20 0.73 22.04
CA VAL A 281 12.23 -0.10 21.39
C VAL A 281 13.32 0.77 20.75
N ILE A 282 12.93 1.86 20.04
CA ILE A 282 13.89 2.77 19.43
C ILE A 282 14.74 3.47 20.51
N ALA A 283 14.13 3.89 21.63
CA ALA A 283 14.83 4.54 22.73
C ALA A 283 15.78 3.58 23.47
N ALA A 284 15.37 2.31 23.66
CA ALA A 284 16.17 1.32 24.40
C ALA A 284 17.33 0.74 23.57
N PHE A 285 17.11 0.45 22.30
CA PHE A 285 18.05 -0.31 21.46
C PHE A 285 18.74 0.55 20.40
N GLY A 286 18.20 1.72 20.10
CA GLY A 286 18.73 2.62 19.09
C GLY A 286 18.45 2.16 17.66
N ILE A 287 18.49 3.10 16.72
CA ILE A 287 18.17 2.89 15.31
C ILE A 287 19.07 1.83 14.67
N LYS A 288 20.40 1.88 14.95
CA LYS A 288 21.37 0.98 14.33
C LYS A 288 21.04 -0.50 14.57
N LEU A 289 20.70 -0.86 15.82
CA LEU A 289 20.37 -2.25 16.14
C LEU A 289 19.08 -2.71 15.45
N ILE A 290 18.07 -1.85 15.40
CA ILE A 290 16.80 -2.15 14.71
C ILE A 290 17.06 -2.46 13.23
N LEU A 291 17.86 -1.65 12.54
CA LEU A 291 18.18 -1.87 11.14
C LEU A 291 18.94 -3.18 10.90
N ILE A 292 19.85 -3.56 11.81
CA ILE A 292 20.58 -4.84 11.74
C ILE A 292 19.64 -6.02 12.01
N VAL A 293 18.81 -5.93 13.06
CA VAL A 293 17.86 -6.99 13.42
C VAL A 293 16.92 -7.29 12.27
N TYR A 294 16.47 -6.28 11.53
CA TYR A 294 15.61 -6.50 10.37
C TYR A 294 16.28 -7.42 9.32
N GLY A 295 17.55 -7.22 9.05
CA GLY A 295 18.31 -8.13 8.18
C GLY A 295 18.41 -9.57 8.73
N ILE A 296 18.60 -9.73 10.04
CA ILE A 296 18.65 -11.04 10.69
C ILE A 296 17.28 -11.75 10.57
N LEU A 297 16.17 -11.02 10.68
CA LEU A 297 14.83 -11.58 10.51
C LEU A 297 14.62 -12.16 9.11
N PHE A 298 15.18 -11.54 8.04
CA PHE A 298 15.13 -12.14 6.71
C PHE A 298 15.91 -13.45 6.63
N VAL A 299 17.09 -13.51 7.22
CA VAL A 299 17.86 -14.77 7.27
C VAL A 299 17.05 -15.87 7.98
N LEU A 300 16.44 -15.56 9.12
CA LEU A 300 15.57 -16.48 9.83
C LEU A 300 14.41 -16.97 8.96
N VAL A 301 13.71 -16.06 8.30
CA VAL A 301 12.55 -16.40 7.44
C VAL A 301 12.96 -17.28 6.27
N PHE A 302 14.07 -16.97 5.59
CA PHE A 302 14.54 -17.80 4.48
C PHE A 302 15.00 -19.19 4.94
N LEU A 303 15.62 -19.30 6.12
CA LEU A 303 15.93 -20.59 6.72
C LEU A 303 14.66 -21.40 7.03
N LEU A 304 13.64 -20.75 7.59
CA LEU A 304 12.35 -21.41 7.85
C LEU A 304 11.66 -21.88 6.58
N TYR A 305 11.70 -21.11 5.50
CA TYR A 305 11.15 -21.52 4.21
C TYR A 305 11.88 -22.73 3.62
N GLY A 306 13.21 -22.80 3.79
CA GLY A 306 13.99 -23.94 3.33
C GLY A 306 13.82 -25.19 4.17
N LEU A 307 13.63 -25.06 5.48
CA LEU A 307 13.54 -26.20 6.40
C LEU A 307 12.10 -26.72 6.59
N VAL A 308 11.12 -25.83 6.65
CA VAL A 308 9.72 -26.16 6.94
C VAL A 308 8.80 -25.34 6.03
N PRO A 309 8.73 -25.66 4.72
CA PRO A 309 7.87 -24.93 3.79
C PRO A 309 6.39 -25.24 4.08
N SER A 310 5.76 -24.42 4.93
CA SER A 310 4.35 -24.57 5.30
C SER A 310 3.62 -23.23 5.31
N VAL A 311 2.30 -23.27 5.14
CA VAL A 311 1.45 -22.07 5.20
C VAL A 311 1.58 -21.35 6.54
N GLY A 312 1.72 -22.09 7.64
CA GLY A 312 1.96 -21.51 8.96
C GLY A 312 3.24 -20.66 9.00
N VAL A 313 4.32 -21.14 8.37
CA VAL A 313 5.57 -20.38 8.25
C VAL A 313 5.38 -19.15 7.36
N VAL A 314 4.59 -19.23 6.29
CA VAL A 314 4.27 -18.06 5.43
C VAL A 314 3.51 -17.00 6.25
N VAL A 315 2.47 -17.39 6.99
CA VAL A 315 1.70 -16.48 7.85
C VAL A 315 2.61 -15.83 8.90
N PHE A 316 3.44 -16.63 9.57
CA PHE A 316 4.41 -16.13 10.55
C PHE A 316 5.41 -15.14 9.93
N ALA A 317 5.99 -15.47 8.78
CA ALA A 317 6.95 -14.63 8.08
C ALA A 317 6.33 -13.30 7.65
N GLN A 318 5.11 -13.33 7.08
CA GLN A 318 4.37 -12.12 6.70
C GLN A 318 4.08 -11.24 7.92
N ALA A 319 3.63 -11.84 9.03
CA ALA A 319 3.37 -11.10 10.25
C ALA A 319 4.68 -10.50 10.82
N LEU A 320 5.72 -11.31 10.97
CA LEU A 320 6.98 -10.89 11.55
C LEU A 320 7.64 -9.75 10.76
N LEU A 321 7.86 -9.97 9.47
CA LEU A 321 8.58 -8.99 8.62
C LEU A 321 7.79 -7.70 8.46
N ARG A 322 6.48 -7.78 8.25
CA ARG A 322 5.65 -6.59 8.01
C ARG A 322 5.38 -5.80 9.29
N VAL A 323 5.14 -6.46 10.42
CA VAL A 323 5.00 -5.77 11.70
C VAL A 323 6.32 -5.09 12.07
N PHE A 324 7.45 -5.76 11.83
CA PHE A 324 8.76 -5.15 12.09
C PHE A 324 9.05 -3.99 11.14
N GLU A 325 8.73 -4.12 9.84
CA GLU A 325 8.90 -3.04 8.85
C GLU A 325 8.11 -1.79 9.25
N TYR A 326 6.81 -1.93 9.45
CA TYR A 326 5.95 -0.77 9.73
C TYR A 326 6.03 -0.29 11.17
N GLY A 327 6.34 -1.18 12.12
CA GLY A 327 6.45 -0.84 13.53
C GLY A 327 7.78 -0.24 13.94
N PHE A 328 8.88 -0.70 13.37
CA PHE A 328 10.22 -0.31 13.81
C PHE A 328 11.12 0.22 12.69
N ASN A 329 11.23 -0.50 11.58
CA ASN A 329 12.19 -0.18 10.52
C ASN A 329 11.84 1.12 9.80
N LYS A 330 10.60 1.29 9.36
CA LYS A 330 10.15 2.52 8.68
C LYS A 330 10.23 3.75 9.60
N PRO A 331 9.75 3.73 10.85
CA PRO A 331 9.95 4.84 11.77
C PRO A 331 11.42 5.19 11.99
N SER A 332 12.30 4.19 12.09
CA SER A 332 13.75 4.40 12.23
C SER A 332 14.35 5.12 11.01
N ARG A 333 13.96 4.74 9.79
CA ARG A 333 14.35 5.43 8.56
C ARG A 333 13.83 6.87 8.52
N GLU A 334 12.59 7.11 8.94
CA GLU A 334 12.01 8.46 9.00
C GLU A 334 12.79 9.39 9.97
N ILE A 335 13.29 8.85 11.09
CA ILE A 335 14.15 9.60 12.01
C ILE A 335 15.44 10.00 11.31
N ILE A 336 16.12 9.09 10.59
CA ILE A 336 17.34 9.41 9.84
C ILE A 336 17.04 10.46 8.76
N TYR A 337 15.93 10.32 8.01
CA TYR A 337 15.54 11.36 7.06
C TYR A 337 15.28 12.71 7.73
N SER A 338 14.83 12.72 9.00
CA SER A 338 14.54 13.96 9.71
C SER A 338 15.81 14.79 10.02
N GLU A 339 16.96 14.15 10.07
CA GLU A 339 18.28 14.79 10.28
C GLU A 339 18.80 15.45 9.00
N LEU A 340 18.29 15.08 7.83
CA LEU A 340 18.64 15.70 6.55
C LEU A 340 18.00 17.10 6.40
N GLY A 341 18.63 17.98 5.62
CA GLY A 341 18.11 19.30 5.31
C GLY A 341 16.70 19.25 4.69
N LYS A 342 15.83 20.22 5.00
CA LYS A 342 14.41 20.22 4.60
C LYS A 342 14.15 19.95 3.10
N LYS A 343 15.00 20.48 2.21
CA LYS A 343 14.85 20.28 0.75
C LYS A 343 15.22 18.86 0.32
N ASP A 344 16.29 18.32 0.88
CA ASP A 344 16.84 17.02 0.52
C ASP A 344 16.04 15.88 1.12
N ARG A 345 15.52 16.07 2.33
CA ARG A 345 14.65 15.15 3.03
C ARG A 345 13.43 14.77 2.22
N TYR A 346 12.59 15.75 1.81
CA TYR A 346 11.31 15.48 1.17
C TYR A 346 11.48 14.81 -0.20
N LYS A 347 12.43 15.30 -1.00
CA LYS A 347 12.66 14.76 -2.35
C LYS A 347 13.25 13.36 -2.30
N SER A 348 14.22 13.14 -1.42
CA SER A 348 14.92 11.86 -1.34
C SER A 348 14.06 10.78 -0.70
N SER A 349 13.32 11.06 0.38
CA SER A 349 12.47 10.06 1.03
C SER A 349 11.34 9.59 0.12
N VAL A 350 10.64 10.52 -0.55
CA VAL A 350 9.56 10.15 -1.49
C VAL A 350 10.11 9.32 -2.64
N PHE A 351 11.26 9.69 -3.20
CA PHE A 351 11.88 8.92 -4.29
C PHE A 351 12.30 7.52 -3.84
N ILE A 352 13.00 7.40 -2.70
CA ILE A 352 13.51 6.12 -2.18
C ILE A 352 12.35 5.18 -1.77
N ASP A 353 11.27 5.73 -1.20
CA ASP A 353 10.11 4.91 -0.79
C ASP A 353 9.17 4.56 -1.95
N THR A 354 9.34 5.20 -3.12
CA THR A 354 8.55 4.89 -4.32
C THR A 354 9.24 3.86 -5.21
N PHE A 355 10.55 3.86 -5.24
CA PHE A 355 11.41 3.02 -6.09
C PHE A 355 12.32 2.12 -5.27
#